data_ef02d33091248f2682037b58fa3b4334
#
_entry.id   ef02d33091248f2682037b58fa3b4334
#
_cell.length_a   1.000
_cell.length_b   1.000
_cell.length_c   1.000
_cell.angle_alpha   90.00
_cell.angle_beta   90.00
_cell.angle_gamma   90.00
#
_symmetry.space_group_name_H-M   'P 1'
#
loop_
_entity.id
_entity.type
_entity.pdbx_description
1 polymer ?
#
loop_
_entity_poly.entity_id
_entity_poly.type
_entity_poly.pdbx_seq_one_letter_code
_entity_poly.pdbx_strand_id
1 'polypeptide(L)'
;MIAATNKDIHPQYSSIVHQLIEMEEIRPSTRTTFIQRQAMLIERLKIRAAANNAKQIVMLIDELQRLSAGDFNQLADLYNKLRACNITLTVVSFAMPSIEKRVVEFLSNDDRHIIGRFLSDIRPLYGVTNQKQLCTILSLYDTDSPFPDNPRDSFTKDLLPKAYARNFRLADLSEDIWREMSRVASGKYVNNLPMQHLTQTIAYLFLILSHEDCSTLVVAVDLIEEAVRESNFQEFCRSINGGGQ
;
A
#
# COMPACT_ATOMS: atom_id res chain seq x y z
N MET A 1 -0.16 -0.48 10.06
CA MET A 1 0.91 -0.41 9.04
C MET A 1 1.92 0.62 9.51
N ILE A 2 3.21 0.34 9.39
CA ILE A 2 4.29 1.26 9.77
C ILE A 2 5.00 1.65 8.48
N ALA A 3 5.11 2.95 8.22
CA ALA A 3 6.00 3.45 7.17
C ALA A 3 7.38 3.65 7.78
N ALA A 4 8.40 2.96 7.26
CA ALA A 4 9.76 3.10 7.73
C ALA A 4 10.27 4.53 7.45
N THR A 5 10.72 5.22 8.50
CA THR A 5 11.19 6.61 8.39
C THR A 5 12.69 6.70 8.08
N ASN A 6 13.08 7.75 7.39
CA ASN A 6 14.48 8.01 7.08
C ASN A 6 15.23 8.51 8.31
N LYS A 7 16.41 7.92 8.60
CA LYS A 7 17.20 8.14 9.82
C LYS A 7 18.07 9.40 9.81
N ASP A 8 18.13 10.10 8.69
CA ASP A 8 19.10 11.20 8.50
C ASP A 8 18.82 12.42 9.38
N ILE A 9 17.62 12.52 9.97
CA ILE A 9 17.20 13.69 10.75
C ILE A 9 17.34 13.48 12.27
N HIS A 10 17.03 12.29 12.80
CA HIS A 10 17.15 11.98 14.25
C HIS A 10 17.36 10.48 14.50
N PRO A 11 18.61 9.97 14.56
CA PRO A 11 18.91 8.54 14.70
C PRO A 11 18.28 7.86 15.93
N GLN A 12 18.06 8.61 17.01
CA GLN A 12 17.51 8.07 18.24
C GLN A 12 16.00 7.81 18.22
N TYR A 13 15.25 8.53 17.37
CA TYR A 13 13.80 8.47 17.30
C TYR A 13 13.27 7.65 16.12
N SER A 14 14.14 7.23 15.23
CA SER A 14 13.78 6.51 14.00
C SER A 14 13.86 4.99 14.09
N SER A 15 14.20 4.42 15.27
CA SER A 15 14.24 2.96 15.41
C SER A 15 12.85 2.34 15.27
N ILE A 16 12.78 1.13 14.70
CA ILE A 16 11.50 0.43 14.51
C ILE A 16 10.74 0.24 15.83
N VAL A 17 11.45 0.02 16.93
CA VAL A 17 10.83 -0.07 18.26
C VAL A 17 10.22 1.25 18.69
N HIS A 18 10.85 2.38 18.38
CA HIS A 18 10.29 3.70 18.70
C HIS A 18 9.01 3.97 17.90
N GLN A 19 9.03 3.70 16.60
CA GLN A 19 7.85 3.85 15.73
C GLN A 19 6.68 2.96 16.20
N LEU A 20 6.99 1.74 16.65
CA LEU A 20 5.98 0.85 17.23
C LEU A 20 5.40 1.38 18.54
N ILE A 21 6.22 1.99 19.39
CA ILE A 21 5.80 2.61 20.65
C ILE A 21 4.85 3.78 20.38
N GLU A 22 5.17 4.63 19.39
CA GLU A 22 4.30 5.73 18.97
C GLU A 22 2.98 5.22 18.41
N MET A 23 3.02 4.23 17.50
CA MET A 23 1.84 3.64 16.89
C MET A 23 0.90 2.96 17.89
N GLU A 24 1.45 2.35 18.94
CA GLU A 24 0.68 1.74 20.04
C GLU A 24 0.30 2.76 21.14
N GLU A 25 0.57 4.05 20.93
CA GLU A 25 0.25 5.15 21.84
C GLU A 25 0.85 4.95 23.26
N ILE A 26 1.98 4.26 23.35
CA ILE A 26 2.69 4.07 24.61
C ILE A 26 3.42 5.36 24.96
N ARG A 27 3.23 5.85 26.16
CA ARG A 27 3.86 7.08 26.68
C ARG A 27 4.93 6.76 27.71
N PRO A 28 6.16 6.40 27.30
CA PRO A 28 7.25 6.18 28.25
C PRO A 28 7.69 7.51 28.89
N SER A 29 8.12 7.46 30.15
CA SER A 29 8.73 8.64 30.76
C SER A 29 10.07 8.98 30.08
N THR A 30 10.53 10.23 30.24
CA THR A 30 11.80 10.70 29.66
C THR A 30 13.02 9.91 30.18
N ARG A 31 12.91 9.30 31.35
CA ARG A 31 13.99 8.50 32.00
C ARG A 31 13.94 7.02 31.60
N THR A 32 12.98 6.59 30.77
CA THR A 32 12.80 5.18 30.39
C THR A 32 13.94 4.75 29.47
N THR A 33 14.66 3.71 29.81
CA THR A 33 15.73 3.13 28.97
C THR A 33 15.15 2.42 27.76
N PHE A 34 15.97 2.15 26.72
CA PHE A 34 15.57 1.38 25.55
C PHE A 34 15.01 0.00 25.92
N ILE A 35 15.66 -0.72 26.84
CA ILE A 35 15.22 -2.05 27.30
C ILE A 35 13.84 -1.97 27.95
N GLN A 36 13.59 -0.96 28.77
CA GLN A 36 12.28 -0.75 29.41
C GLN A 36 11.21 -0.41 28.36
N ARG A 37 11.53 0.44 27.38
CA ARG A 37 10.61 0.76 26.26
C ARG A 37 10.24 -0.48 25.46
N GLN A 38 11.22 -1.34 25.16
CA GLN A 38 10.96 -2.60 24.47
C GLN A 38 10.09 -3.54 25.31
N ALA A 39 10.31 -3.61 26.63
CA ALA A 39 9.46 -4.40 27.54
C ALA A 39 8.02 -3.88 27.56
N MET A 40 7.81 -2.56 27.63
CA MET A 40 6.47 -1.95 27.56
C MET A 40 5.77 -2.28 26.25
N LEU A 41 6.49 -2.23 25.11
CA LEU A 41 5.94 -2.61 23.81
C LEU A 41 5.50 -4.08 23.81
N ILE A 42 6.32 -4.99 24.32
CA ILE A 42 5.99 -6.42 24.38
C ILE A 42 4.74 -6.65 25.22
N GLU A 43 4.64 -6.04 26.40
CA GLU A 43 3.44 -6.15 27.23
C GLU A 43 2.19 -5.59 26.52
N ARG A 44 2.31 -4.47 25.83
CA ARG A 44 1.21 -3.91 25.02
C ARG A 44 0.75 -4.88 23.94
N LEU A 45 1.70 -5.47 23.20
CA LEU A 45 1.39 -6.43 22.14
C LEU A 45 0.77 -7.73 22.71
N LYS A 46 1.19 -8.18 23.87
CA LYS A 46 0.57 -9.32 24.59
C LYS A 46 -0.88 -9.03 24.95
N ILE A 47 -1.16 -7.85 25.52
CA ILE A 47 -2.51 -7.41 25.85
C ILE A 47 -3.38 -7.38 24.59
N ARG A 48 -2.85 -6.84 23.48
CA ARG A 48 -3.56 -6.77 22.19
C ARG A 48 -3.87 -8.14 21.61
N ALA A 49 -2.92 -9.08 21.69
CA ALA A 49 -3.15 -10.46 21.27
C ALA A 49 -4.23 -11.14 22.12
N ALA A 50 -4.16 -10.97 23.45
CA ALA A 50 -5.13 -11.53 24.39
C ALA A 50 -6.54 -10.96 24.19
N ALA A 51 -6.67 -9.65 23.96
CA ALA A 51 -7.96 -8.99 23.69
C ALA A 51 -8.68 -9.55 22.47
N ASN A 52 -7.93 -10.02 21.47
CA ASN A 52 -8.46 -10.64 20.26
C ASN A 52 -8.48 -12.18 20.33
N ASN A 53 -8.22 -12.75 21.49
CA ASN A 53 -8.06 -14.21 21.68
C ASN A 53 -7.12 -14.85 20.64
N ALA A 54 -6.07 -14.11 20.26
CA ALA A 54 -5.14 -14.47 19.19
C ALA A 54 -3.78 -14.88 19.77
N LYS A 55 -3.14 -15.84 19.12
CA LYS A 55 -1.75 -16.22 19.37
C LYS A 55 -0.81 -15.70 18.29
N GLN A 56 -1.29 -14.79 17.47
CA GLN A 56 -0.56 -14.24 16.34
C GLN A 56 -0.75 -12.71 16.28
N ILE A 57 0.33 -12.02 15.95
CA ILE A 57 0.34 -10.61 15.58
C ILE A 57 0.87 -10.51 14.16
N VAL A 58 0.15 -9.80 13.31
CA VAL A 58 0.60 -9.48 11.95
C VAL A 58 1.07 -8.03 11.95
N MET A 59 2.32 -7.83 11.55
CA MET A 59 2.93 -6.51 11.41
C MET A 59 3.10 -6.21 9.92
N LEU A 60 2.54 -5.09 9.46
CA LEU A 60 2.72 -4.61 8.09
C LEU A 60 3.76 -3.49 8.12
N ILE A 61 4.83 -3.64 7.34
CA ILE A 61 5.92 -2.65 7.22
C ILE A 61 5.94 -2.15 5.78
N ASP A 62 5.78 -0.85 5.60
CA ASP A 62 5.97 -0.19 4.32
C ASP A 62 7.39 0.39 4.22
N GLU A 63 7.91 0.53 2.99
CA GLU A 63 9.25 1.08 2.74
C GLU A 63 10.38 0.31 3.44
N LEU A 64 10.29 -1.03 3.46
CA LEU A 64 11.23 -1.90 4.19
C LEU A 64 12.71 -1.59 3.88
N GLN A 65 13.04 -1.15 2.67
CA GLN A 65 14.41 -0.80 2.27
C GLN A 65 15.00 0.36 3.07
N ARG A 66 14.18 1.13 3.81
CA ARG A 66 14.65 2.22 4.67
C ARG A 66 15.16 1.74 6.03
N LEU A 67 14.85 0.49 6.42
CA LEU A 67 15.32 -0.06 7.68
C LEU A 67 16.83 -0.31 7.65
N SER A 68 17.50 -0.01 8.75
CA SER A 68 18.90 -0.36 8.95
C SER A 68 19.06 -1.79 9.45
N ALA A 69 20.28 -2.34 9.41
CA ALA A 69 20.61 -3.61 10.05
C ALA A 69 20.22 -3.63 11.55
N GLY A 70 20.41 -2.49 12.25
CA GLY A 70 20.00 -2.34 13.64
C GLY A 70 18.48 -2.51 13.86
N ASP A 71 17.65 -2.00 12.93
CA ASP A 71 16.19 -2.17 13.02
C ASP A 71 15.78 -3.61 12.77
N PHE A 72 16.41 -4.29 11.81
CA PHE A 72 16.18 -5.72 11.58
C PHE A 72 16.55 -6.56 12.80
N ASN A 73 17.65 -6.23 13.48
CA ASN A 73 18.02 -6.89 14.74
C ASN A 73 16.99 -6.63 15.85
N GLN A 74 16.46 -5.40 15.96
CA GLN A 74 15.37 -5.09 16.90
C GLN A 74 14.08 -5.86 16.59
N LEU A 75 13.74 -6.04 15.30
CA LEU A 75 12.62 -6.88 14.88
C LEU A 75 12.85 -8.36 15.24
N ALA A 76 14.08 -8.86 15.05
CA ALA A 76 14.45 -10.21 15.43
C ALA A 76 14.32 -10.44 16.95
N ASP A 77 14.76 -9.47 17.75
CA ASP A 77 14.61 -9.51 19.21
C ASP A 77 13.12 -9.50 19.61
N LEU A 78 12.31 -8.65 18.99
CA LEU A 78 10.87 -8.58 19.22
C LEU A 78 10.20 -9.92 18.89
N TYR A 79 10.54 -10.50 17.73
CA TYR A 79 10.08 -11.82 17.31
C TYR A 79 10.40 -12.89 18.36
N ASN A 80 11.66 -12.96 18.82
CA ASN A 80 12.11 -13.96 19.78
C ASN A 80 11.39 -13.80 21.14
N LYS A 81 11.21 -12.57 21.61
CA LYS A 81 10.53 -12.28 22.88
C LYS A 81 9.04 -12.59 22.83
N LEU A 82 8.35 -12.27 21.74
CA LEU A 82 6.94 -12.63 21.57
C LEU A 82 6.77 -14.15 21.47
N ARG A 83 7.66 -14.83 20.76
CA ARG A 83 7.65 -16.30 20.65
C ARG A 83 7.83 -16.97 22.02
N ALA A 84 8.69 -16.43 22.87
CA ALA A 84 8.85 -16.91 24.27
C ALA A 84 7.55 -16.77 25.09
N CYS A 85 6.66 -15.86 24.69
CA CYS A 85 5.32 -15.69 25.27
C CYS A 85 4.23 -16.49 24.52
N ASN A 86 4.58 -17.44 23.64
CA ASN A 86 3.67 -18.20 22.79
C ASN A 86 2.85 -17.34 21.81
N ILE A 87 3.40 -16.21 21.38
CA ILE A 87 2.80 -15.33 20.38
C ILE A 87 3.68 -15.35 19.12
N THR A 88 3.08 -15.71 18.00
CA THR A 88 3.75 -15.67 16.69
C THR A 88 3.69 -14.27 16.11
N LEU A 89 4.84 -13.71 15.74
CA LEU A 89 4.92 -12.47 14.98
C LEU A 89 5.10 -12.82 13.49
N THR A 90 4.13 -12.43 12.66
CA THR A 90 4.24 -12.50 11.20
C THR A 90 4.50 -11.10 10.66
N VAL A 91 5.58 -10.95 9.90
CA VAL A 91 5.92 -9.68 9.27
C VAL A 91 5.64 -9.78 7.77
N VAL A 92 4.80 -8.88 7.27
CA VAL A 92 4.55 -8.69 5.84
C VAL A 92 5.07 -7.29 5.48
N SER A 93 5.93 -7.21 4.47
CA SER A 93 6.60 -5.97 4.14
C SER A 93 6.44 -5.61 2.67
N PHE A 94 6.35 -4.31 2.42
CA PHE A 94 6.39 -3.74 1.08
C PHE A 94 7.69 -2.97 0.92
N ALA A 95 8.30 -3.07 -0.25
CA ALA A 95 9.57 -2.43 -0.53
C ALA A 95 9.68 -2.01 -2.00
N MET A 96 10.46 -0.98 -2.25
CA MET A 96 10.89 -0.63 -3.59
C MET A 96 11.90 -1.68 -4.12
N PRO A 97 12.07 -1.82 -5.45
CA PRO A 97 13.03 -2.75 -6.03
C PRO A 97 14.48 -2.58 -5.54
N SER A 98 14.80 -1.42 -4.98
CA SER A 98 16.10 -1.16 -4.33
C SER A 98 16.38 -2.07 -3.12
N ILE A 99 15.40 -2.82 -2.63
CA ILE A 99 15.60 -3.83 -1.59
C ILE A 99 16.61 -4.89 -2.00
N GLU A 100 16.73 -5.20 -3.29
CA GLU A 100 17.72 -6.14 -3.81
C GLU A 100 19.16 -5.69 -3.52
N LYS A 101 19.43 -4.38 -3.57
CA LYS A 101 20.74 -3.83 -3.19
C LYS A 101 21.02 -4.04 -1.71
N ARG A 102 19.97 -3.92 -0.86
CA ARG A 102 20.10 -4.18 0.58
C ARG A 102 20.40 -5.64 0.88
N VAL A 103 19.84 -6.58 0.09
CA VAL A 103 20.19 -8.01 0.22
C VAL A 103 21.67 -8.23 -0.05
N VAL A 104 22.20 -7.60 -1.10
CA VAL A 104 23.66 -7.68 -1.42
C VAL A 104 24.51 -7.09 -0.30
N GLU A 105 24.12 -5.94 0.26
CA GLU A 105 24.80 -5.34 1.41
C GLU A 105 24.81 -6.27 2.64
N PHE A 106 23.69 -6.89 2.98
CA PHE A 106 23.61 -7.83 4.10
C PHE A 106 24.43 -9.10 3.85
N LEU A 107 24.53 -9.57 2.61
CA LEU A 107 25.41 -10.69 2.26
C LEU A 107 26.87 -10.33 2.45
N SER A 108 27.29 -9.12 2.04
CA SER A 108 28.68 -8.67 2.17
C SER A 108 29.10 -8.40 3.61
N ASN A 109 28.14 -8.04 4.49
CA ASN A 109 28.37 -7.79 5.92
C ASN A 109 28.17 -9.03 6.79
N ASP A 110 27.95 -10.21 6.20
CA ASP A 110 27.65 -11.47 6.89
C ASP A 110 26.37 -11.47 7.76
N ASP A 111 25.45 -10.56 7.45
CA ASP A 111 24.12 -10.42 8.11
C ASP A 111 23.08 -11.42 7.54
N ARG A 112 23.50 -12.66 7.23
CA ARG A 112 22.68 -13.71 6.62
C ARG A 112 21.43 -14.05 7.44
N HIS A 113 21.49 -13.86 8.74
CA HIS A 113 20.35 -14.09 9.63
C HIS A 113 19.19 -13.12 9.37
N ILE A 114 19.45 -11.89 8.90
CA ILE A 114 18.43 -10.93 8.47
C ILE A 114 17.74 -11.43 7.21
N ILE A 115 18.54 -11.88 6.22
CA ILE A 115 18.02 -12.38 4.95
C ILE A 115 17.11 -13.58 5.18
N GLY A 116 17.57 -14.57 5.94
CA GLY A 116 16.80 -15.78 6.22
C GLY A 116 15.48 -15.56 6.96
N ARG A 117 15.35 -14.45 7.71
CA ARG A 117 14.14 -14.17 8.48
C ARG A 117 13.17 -13.20 7.80
N PHE A 118 13.69 -12.19 7.08
CA PHE A 118 12.89 -11.07 6.61
C PHE A 118 12.92 -10.86 5.11
N LEU A 119 13.89 -11.43 4.39
CA LEU A 119 14.14 -11.18 2.97
C LEU A 119 14.23 -12.48 2.15
N SER A 120 13.83 -13.62 2.71
CA SER A 120 13.93 -14.93 2.04
C SER A 120 12.88 -15.16 0.97
N ASP A 121 11.73 -14.47 1.02
CA ASP A 121 10.63 -14.61 0.07
C ASP A 121 10.22 -13.23 -0.47
N ILE A 122 11.03 -12.73 -1.41
CA ILE A 122 10.76 -11.47 -2.10
C ILE A 122 9.95 -11.78 -3.35
N ARG A 123 8.74 -11.25 -3.41
CA ARG A 123 7.83 -11.42 -4.55
C ARG A 123 7.52 -10.08 -5.20
N PRO A 124 7.55 -10.00 -6.54
CA PRO A 124 7.13 -8.77 -7.21
C PRO A 124 5.63 -8.52 -6.97
N LEU A 125 5.31 -7.27 -6.64
CA LEU A 125 3.93 -6.79 -6.61
C LEU A 125 3.65 -6.07 -7.94
N TYR A 126 2.72 -6.62 -8.70
CA TYR A 126 2.30 -6.04 -9.96
C TYR A 126 1.08 -5.13 -9.75
N GLY A 127 0.99 -4.09 -10.55
CA GLY A 127 -0.23 -3.33 -10.75
C GLY A 127 -1.25 -4.11 -11.58
N VAL A 128 -2.08 -3.40 -12.35
CA VAL A 128 -3.08 -4.03 -13.21
C VAL A 128 -2.42 -4.50 -14.51
N THR A 129 -2.47 -5.80 -14.79
CA THR A 129 -1.71 -6.43 -15.88
C THR A 129 -2.55 -6.77 -17.11
N ASN A 130 -3.86 -6.69 -17.02
CA ASN A 130 -4.77 -6.95 -18.14
C ASN A 130 -6.15 -6.32 -17.92
N GLN A 131 -6.90 -6.16 -19.00
CA GLN A 131 -8.24 -5.55 -19.01
C GLN A 131 -9.23 -6.30 -18.11
N LYS A 132 -9.17 -7.63 -18.03
CA LYS A 132 -10.07 -8.43 -17.19
C LYS A 132 -9.86 -8.12 -15.69
N GLN A 133 -8.63 -7.97 -15.27
CA GLN A 133 -8.30 -7.56 -13.90
C GLN A 133 -8.79 -6.14 -13.64
N LEU A 134 -8.63 -5.21 -14.59
CA LEU A 134 -9.19 -3.87 -14.49
C LEU A 134 -10.71 -3.91 -14.33
N CYS A 135 -11.41 -4.66 -15.17
CA CYS A 135 -12.87 -4.83 -15.09
C CYS A 135 -13.29 -5.34 -13.70
N THR A 136 -12.55 -6.32 -13.13
CA THR A 136 -12.81 -6.80 -11.77
C THR A 136 -12.61 -5.70 -10.72
N ILE A 137 -11.59 -4.87 -10.84
CA ILE A 137 -11.34 -3.76 -9.91
C ILE A 137 -12.47 -2.72 -10.03
N LEU A 138 -12.87 -2.35 -11.24
CA LEU A 138 -13.95 -1.39 -11.46
C LEU A 138 -15.29 -1.90 -10.93
N SER A 139 -15.56 -3.21 -11.06
CA SER A 139 -16.80 -3.81 -10.53
C SER A 139 -16.92 -3.70 -8.99
N LEU A 140 -15.80 -3.60 -8.27
CA LEU A 140 -15.84 -3.36 -6.82
C LEU A 140 -16.40 -1.98 -6.48
N TYR A 141 -16.16 -0.96 -7.31
CA TYR A 141 -16.78 0.35 -7.15
C TYR A 141 -18.29 0.32 -7.38
N ASP A 142 -18.77 -0.68 -8.14
CA ASP A 142 -20.19 -0.85 -8.45
C ASP A 142 -20.95 -1.64 -7.37
N THR A 143 -20.26 -2.50 -6.58
CA THR A 143 -20.91 -3.48 -5.70
C THR A 143 -20.37 -3.50 -4.27
N ASP A 144 -19.06 -3.68 -4.10
CA ASP A 144 -18.43 -4.10 -2.83
C ASP A 144 -17.66 -2.98 -2.11
N SER A 145 -17.64 -1.78 -2.69
CA SER A 145 -16.98 -0.62 -2.10
C SER A 145 -18.01 0.31 -1.48
N PRO A 146 -18.38 0.13 -0.21
CA PRO A 146 -19.40 0.96 0.43
C PRO A 146 -18.91 2.41 0.53
N PHE A 147 -19.79 3.34 0.19
CA PHE A 147 -19.52 4.76 0.37
C PHE A 147 -19.51 5.09 1.88
N PRO A 148 -18.56 5.92 2.37
CA PRO A 148 -18.36 6.14 3.81
C PRO A 148 -19.60 6.63 4.56
N ASP A 149 -20.38 7.51 3.93
CA ASP A 149 -21.58 8.11 4.52
C ASP A 149 -22.83 7.22 4.38
N ASN A 150 -22.78 6.24 3.48
CA ASN A 150 -23.86 5.29 3.25
C ASN A 150 -23.31 3.87 2.99
N PRO A 151 -23.05 3.08 4.04
CA PRO A 151 -22.40 1.76 3.91
C PRO A 151 -23.22 0.70 3.16
N ARG A 152 -24.46 1.01 2.75
CA ARG A 152 -25.32 0.13 1.94
C ARG A 152 -25.19 0.40 0.43
N ASP A 153 -24.58 1.52 0.06
CA ASP A 153 -24.43 1.92 -1.33
C ASP A 153 -22.96 1.77 -1.77
N SER A 154 -22.77 1.48 -3.05
CA SER A 154 -21.46 1.47 -3.68
C SER A 154 -21.08 2.90 -4.11
N PHE A 155 -19.79 3.14 -4.40
CA PHE A 155 -19.33 4.44 -4.90
C PHE A 155 -20.09 4.86 -6.16
N THR A 156 -20.26 3.94 -7.14
CA THR A 156 -20.99 4.25 -8.38
C THR A 156 -22.44 4.60 -8.11
N LYS A 157 -23.11 3.86 -7.20
CA LYS A 157 -24.52 4.10 -6.88
C LYS A 157 -24.73 5.45 -6.18
N ASP A 158 -23.83 5.81 -5.28
CA ASP A 158 -23.96 7.05 -4.49
C ASP A 158 -23.63 8.29 -5.34
N LEU A 159 -22.57 8.22 -6.15
CA LEU A 159 -22.10 9.35 -6.96
C LEU A 159 -22.88 9.52 -8.26
N LEU A 160 -23.44 8.44 -8.84
CA LEU A 160 -24.16 8.42 -10.11
C LEU A 160 -25.54 7.73 -9.99
N PRO A 161 -26.43 8.16 -9.06
CA PRO A 161 -27.64 7.44 -8.75
C PRO A 161 -28.60 7.29 -9.94
N LYS A 162 -28.70 8.30 -10.81
CA LYS A 162 -29.63 8.25 -11.95
C LYS A 162 -29.12 7.31 -13.07
N ALA A 163 -27.83 7.37 -13.37
CA ALA A 163 -27.19 6.48 -14.33
C ALA A 163 -27.18 5.04 -13.81
N TYR A 164 -26.83 4.84 -12.52
CA TYR A 164 -26.81 3.51 -11.90
C TYR A 164 -28.19 2.83 -11.92
N ALA A 165 -29.27 3.58 -11.69
CA ALA A 165 -30.64 3.08 -11.80
C ALA A 165 -31.04 2.62 -13.21
N ARG A 166 -30.27 3.03 -14.24
CA ARG A 166 -30.42 2.64 -15.64
C ARG A 166 -29.34 1.65 -16.12
N ASN A 167 -28.77 0.91 -15.15
CA ASN A 167 -27.77 -0.12 -15.39
C ASN A 167 -26.38 0.38 -15.83
N PHE A 168 -26.07 1.66 -15.72
CA PHE A 168 -24.68 2.11 -15.86
C PHE A 168 -23.82 1.45 -14.79
N ARG A 169 -22.65 0.96 -15.19
CA ARG A 169 -21.64 0.42 -14.28
C ARG A 169 -20.28 0.97 -14.69
N LEU A 170 -19.46 1.31 -13.70
CA LEU A 170 -18.07 1.75 -13.95
C LEU A 170 -17.27 0.68 -14.68
N ALA A 171 -17.55 -0.59 -14.39
CA ALA A 171 -16.94 -1.74 -15.05
C ALA A 171 -17.15 -1.77 -16.56
N ASP A 172 -18.23 -1.17 -17.09
CA ASP A 172 -18.51 -1.08 -18.52
C ASP A 172 -17.45 -0.24 -19.27
N LEU A 173 -16.77 0.67 -18.54
CA LEU A 173 -15.70 1.50 -19.09
C LEU A 173 -14.32 0.80 -19.10
N SER A 174 -14.22 -0.44 -18.67
CA SER A 174 -12.95 -1.14 -18.49
C SER A 174 -12.12 -1.27 -19.75
N GLU A 175 -12.75 -1.46 -20.91
CA GLU A 175 -12.06 -1.57 -22.19
C GLU A 175 -11.46 -0.23 -22.63
N ASP A 176 -12.24 0.84 -22.51
CA ASP A 176 -11.80 2.17 -22.91
C ASP A 176 -10.71 2.71 -21.97
N ILE A 177 -10.87 2.55 -20.66
CA ILE A 177 -9.85 2.94 -19.68
C ILE A 177 -8.56 2.13 -19.91
N TRP A 178 -8.68 0.81 -20.14
CA TRP A 178 -7.52 -0.03 -20.43
C TRP A 178 -6.78 0.44 -21.69
N ARG A 179 -7.52 0.69 -22.75
CA ARG A 179 -6.97 1.16 -24.02
C ARG A 179 -6.22 2.48 -23.85
N GLU A 180 -6.85 3.47 -23.22
CA GLU A 180 -6.26 4.80 -23.08
C GLU A 180 -5.06 4.82 -22.12
N MET A 181 -5.13 4.13 -21.00
CA MET A 181 -3.96 3.99 -20.11
C MET A 181 -2.82 3.22 -20.78
N SER A 182 -3.12 2.15 -21.53
CA SER A 182 -2.12 1.38 -22.26
C SER A 182 -1.45 2.19 -23.38
N ARG A 183 -2.18 3.09 -24.03
CA ARG A 183 -1.68 3.98 -25.08
C ARG A 183 -0.57 4.92 -24.58
N VAL A 184 -0.67 5.40 -23.34
CA VAL A 184 0.31 6.33 -22.73
C VAL A 184 1.37 5.61 -21.91
N ALA A 185 1.16 4.32 -21.59
CA ALA A 185 2.10 3.52 -20.84
C ALA A 185 3.43 3.32 -21.58
N SER A 186 4.53 3.35 -20.85
CA SER A 186 5.85 3.07 -21.42
C SER A 186 6.77 2.32 -20.46
N GLY A 187 7.84 1.71 -20.98
CA GLY A 187 8.80 0.94 -20.19
C GLY A 187 8.14 -0.21 -19.44
N LYS A 188 8.43 -0.34 -18.16
CA LYS A 188 7.93 -1.42 -17.29
C LYS A 188 6.42 -1.34 -17.00
N TYR A 189 5.76 -0.26 -17.41
CA TYR A 189 4.32 -0.05 -17.17
C TYR A 189 3.41 -0.44 -18.32
N VAL A 190 3.95 -0.89 -19.46
CA VAL A 190 3.18 -1.27 -20.66
C VAL A 190 2.13 -2.36 -20.37
N ASN A 191 2.42 -3.32 -19.51
CA ASN A 191 1.46 -4.33 -19.06
C ASN A 191 1.44 -4.43 -17.53
N ASN A 192 1.54 -3.31 -16.85
CA ASN A 192 1.63 -3.23 -15.41
C ASN A 192 1.21 -1.83 -14.93
N LEU A 193 -0.08 -1.51 -15.11
CA LEU A 193 -0.61 -0.18 -14.81
C LEU A 193 -0.57 0.09 -13.31
N PRO A 194 0.01 1.21 -12.86
CA PRO A 194 0.11 1.53 -11.43
C PRO A 194 -1.27 1.86 -10.86
N MET A 195 -1.62 1.24 -9.73
CA MET A 195 -2.89 1.48 -9.04
C MET A 195 -3.11 2.94 -8.67
N GLN A 196 -2.08 3.68 -8.32
CA GLN A 196 -2.18 5.10 -7.98
C GLN A 196 -2.79 5.91 -9.12
N HIS A 197 -2.25 5.78 -10.33
CA HIS A 197 -2.74 6.54 -11.50
C HIS A 197 -4.11 6.03 -11.96
N LEU A 198 -4.38 4.73 -11.85
CA LEU A 198 -5.72 4.19 -12.10
C LEU A 198 -6.74 4.80 -11.12
N THR A 199 -6.45 4.83 -9.84
CA THR A 199 -7.35 5.42 -8.83
C THR A 199 -7.57 6.91 -9.09
N GLN A 200 -6.55 7.65 -9.49
CA GLN A 200 -6.68 9.06 -9.87
C GLN A 200 -7.56 9.25 -11.11
N THR A 201 -7.40 8.39 -12.13
CA THR A 201 -8.27 8.37 -13.33
C THR A 201 -9.73 8.14 -12.94
N ILE A 202 -10.00 7.14 -12.08
CA ILE A 202 -11.34 6.84 -11.60
C ILE A 202 -11.93 8.00 -10.78
N ALA A 203 -11.14 8.60 -9.90
CA ALA A 203 -11.58 9.73 -9.09
C ALA A 203 -11.96 10.94 -9.95
N TYR A 204 -11.16 11.24 -11.00
CA TYR A 204 -11.46 12.31 -11.94
C TYR A 204 -12.75 12.01 -12.73
N LEU A 205 -12.92 10.79 -13.22
CA LEU A 205 -14.15 10.38 -13.91
C LEU A 205 -15.38 10.57 -13.00
N PHE A 206 -15.35 10.11 -11.76
CA PHE A 206 -16.46 10.32 -10.84
C PHE A 206 -16.72 11.81 -10.57
N LEU A 207 -15.68 12.63 -10.43
CA LEU A 207 -15.82 14.06 -10.22
C LEU A 207 -16.62 14.71 -11.35
N ILE A 208 -16.26 14.46 -12.60
CA ILE A 208 -16.96 15.05 -13.75
C ILE A 208 -18.34 14.44 -13.93
N LEU A 209 -18.44 13.11 -13.95
CA LEU A 209 -19.70 12.41 -14.21
C LEU A 209 -20.76 12.69 -13.14
N SER A 210 -20.39 12.95 -11.89
CA SER A 210 -21.34 13.29 -10.83
C SER A 210 -22.11 14.59 -11.10
N HIS A 211 -21.48 15.55 -11.80
CA HIS A 211 -22.14 16.79 -12.22
C HIS A 211 -23.08 16.60 -13.43
N GLU A 212 -22.84 15.55 -14.20
CA GLU A 212 -23.61 15.25 -15.43
C GLU A 212 -24.54 14.03 -15.26
N ASP A 213 -24.74 13.55 -14.02
CA ASP A 213 -25.52 12.35 -13.75
C ASP A 213 -26.94 12.45 -14.29
N CYS A 214 -27.24 11.60 -15.26
CA CYS A 214 -28.56 11.50 -15.87
C CYS A 214 -28.89 10.06 -16.27
N SER A 215 -30.16 9.80 -16.57
CA SER A 215 -30.65 8.46 -16.91
C SER A 215 -30.13 7.91 -18.27
N THR A 216 -29.54 8.77 -19.09
CA THR A 216 -29.00 8.45 -20.42
C THR A 216 -27.50 8.74 -20.50
N LEU A 217 -26.80 8.65 -19.35
CA LEU A 217 -25.36 8.95 -19.27
C LEU A 217 -24.57 8.06 -20.23
N VAL A 218 -23.83 8.71 -21.13
CA VAL A 218 -22.87 8.07 -22.03
C VAL A 218 -21.52 8.73 -21.82
N VAL A 219 -20.51 7.95 -21.49
CA VAL A 219 -19.15 8.45 -21.26
C VAL A 219 -18.41 8.49 -22.59
N ALA A 220 -18.06 9.69 -23.03
CA ALA A 220 -17.27 9.88 -24.24
C ALA A 220 -15.81 9.43 -24.03
N VAL A 221 -15.20 8.91 -25.09
CA VAL A 221 -13.78 8.49 -25.03
C VAL A 221 -12.86 9.66 -24.70
N ASP A 222 -13.15 10.84 -25.20
CA ASP A 222 -12.39 12.07 -24.95
C ASP A 222 -12.32 12.41 -23.45
N LEU A 223 -13.39 12.13 -22.69
CA LEU A 223 -13.40 12.31 -21.24
C LEU A 223 -12.49 11.30 -20.54
N ILE A 224 -12.43 10.06 -21.05
CA ILE A 224 -11.51 9.05 -20.53
C ILE A 224 -10.06 9.42 -20.82
N GLU A 225 -9.77 9.91 -22.04
CA GLU A 225 -8.45 10.46 -22.38
C GLU A 225 -8.04 11.62 -21.45
N GLU A 226 -8.97 12.53 -21.18
CA GLU A 226 -8.76 13.63 -20.26
C GLU A 226 -8.47 13.11 -18.84
N ALA A 227 -9.26 12.18 -18.34
CA ALA A 227 -9.05 11.59 -17.02
C ALA A 227 -7.69 10.89 -16.87
N VAL A 228 -7.25 10.19 -17.91
CA VAL A 228 -5.92 9.57 -17.96
C VAL A 228 -4.82 10.64 -17.95
N ARG A 229 -4.99 11.73 -18.68
CA ARG A 229 -4.06 12.86 -18.70
C ARG A 229 -3.96 13.51 -17.31
N GLU A 230 -5.09 13.79 -16.66
CA GLU A 230 -5.15 14.42 -15.34
C GLU A 230 -4.60 13.51 -14.22
N SER A 231 -4.53 12.19 -14.45
CA SER A 231 -3.83 11.27 -13.54
C SER A 231 -2.30 11.44 -13.54
N ASN A 232 -1.73 12.27 -14.42
CA ASN A 232 -0.29 12.44 -14.63
C ASN A 232 0.48 11.16 -14.99
N PHE A 233 -0.21 10.11 -15.44
CA PHE A 233 0.44 8.83 -15.73
C PHE A 233 1.46 8.91 -16.86
N GLN A 234 1.17 9.68 -17.90
CA GLN A 234 2.08 9.87 -19.03
C GLN A 234 3.39 10.55 -18.61
N GLU A 235 3.29 11.63 -17.82
CA GLU A 235 4.46 12.35 -17.32
C GLU A 235 5.28 11.49 -16.34
N PHE A 236 4.61 10.71 -15.51
CA PHE A 236 5.25 9.75 -14.64
C PHE A 236 6.04 8.70 -15.44
N CYS A 237 5.48 8.14 -16.50
CA CYS A 237 6.17 7.21 -17.39
C CYS A 237 7.40 7.86 -18.05
N ARG A 238 7.29 9.11 -18.49
CA ARG A 238 8.40 9.87 -19.12
C ARG A 238 9.53 10.13 -18.12
N SER A 239 9.20 10.55 -16.91
CA SER A 239 10.19 10.88 -15.87
C SER A 239 11.05 9.67 -15.46
N ILE A 240 10.43 8.49 -15.36
CA ILE A 240 11.15 7.26 -14.98
C ILE A 240 12.00 6.72 -16.13
N ASN A 241 11.56 6.84 -17.38
CA ASN A 241 12.32 6.37 -18.52
C ASN A 241 13.41 7.37 -18.97
N GLY A 242 13.26 8.67 -18.66
CA GLY A 242 14.25 9.72 -18.96
C GLY A 242 15.39 9.83 -17.94
N GLY A 243 15.28 9.23 -16.77
CA GLY A 243 16.31 9.26 -15.72
C GLY A 243 17.43 8.23 -15.86
N GLY A 244 17.53 7.56 -17.01
CA GLY A 244 18.52 6.52 -17.32
C GLY A 244 19.58 6.93 -18.35
N GLN A 245 19.98 8.23 -18.41
CA GLN A 245 21.18 8.67 -19.16
C GLN A 245 22.27 9.10 -18.20
#